data_458a7ae54a66a68044f796d6df239521
#
_entry.id   458a7ae54a66a68044f796d6df239521
#
_cell.length_a   1.000
_cell.length_b   1.000
_cell.length_c   1.000
_cell.angle_alpha   90.00
_cell.angle_beta   90.00
_cell.angle_gamma   90.00
#
_symmetry.space_group_name_H-M   'P 1'
#
loop_
_entity.id
_entity.type
_entity.pdbx_description
1 polymer ?
#
loop_
_entity_poly.entity_id
_entity_poly.type
_entity_poly.pdbx_seq_one_letter_code
_entity_poly.pdbx_strand_id
1 'polypeptide(L)'
;RRIFNNGSFEEGGRFYGGWWQRIDSSERSRIRLKNLQTNEIDYSSLHVILAYAKVDEDYWKLTDKDPYSVSIDGVENPEHIRDINKLFFLLSLNASNEKSLYKAFRSELDYKEYPYSFPDKVLAKLLKDIKLLHPKIAHLICSGAGLELMNLDSRMVEFIIKDFVKTNTPILTIHDSFIVPFGHDKRLHELMKEAFSITSKKEIIKVKYNQNITKIQLFGSQHLDRDFYLDMFEHVINGSPSDGYKQRMKKHYEWLKAK
;
A
#
# COMPACT_ATOMS: atom_id res chain seq x y z
N ARG A 1 -18.60 0.06 -5.50
CA ARG A 1 -18.65 0.52 -6.91
C ARG A 1 -17.26 0.87 -7.41
N ARG A 2 -17.02 0.76 -8.73
CA ARG A 2 -15.85 1.32 -9.40
C ARG A 2 -16.16 2.73 -9.92
N ILE A 3 -15.18 3.63 -9.87
CA ILE A 3 -15.31 4.99 -10.39
C ILE A 3 -14.21 5.21 -11.43
N PHE A 4 -14.62 5.45 -12.65
CA PHE A 4 -13.76 5.79 -13.78
C PHE A 4 -13.82 7.30 -14.05
N ASN A 5 -12.78 7.84 -14.67
CA ASN A 5 -12.62 9.25 -14.90
C ASN A 5 -12.71 9.59 -16.39
N ASN A 6 -13.01 10.84 -16.72
CA ASN A 6 -12.99 11.41 -18.07
C ASN A 6 -13.79 10.61 -19.12
N GLY A 7 -14.82 9.84 -18.70
CA GLY A 7 -15.60 9.00 -19.59
C GLY A 7 -14.82 7.80 -20.19
N SER A 8 -13.68 7.45 -19.65
CA SER A 8 -12.79 6.40 -20.12
C SER A 8 -12.67 5.26 -19.13
N PHE A 9 -12.76 4.01 -19.59
CA PHE A 9 -12.45 2.84 -18.77
C PHE A 9 -10.93 2.59 -18.57
N GLU A 10 -10.09 3.41 -19.18
CA GLU A 10 -8.63 3.37 -19.07
C GLU A 10 -8.10 4.32 -17.97
N GLU A 11 -8.97 5.13 -17.35
CA GLU A 11 -8.60 6.11 -16.34
C GLU A 11 -9.36 5.92 -15.04
N GLY A 12 -8.66 5.88 -13.90
CA GLY A 12 -9.24 5.60 -12.59
C GLY A 12 -9.68 4.14 -12.44
N GLY A 13 -10.93 3.90 -12.06
CA GLY A 13 -11.48 2.54 -11.92
C GLY A 13 -11.29 1.91 -10.54
N ARG A 14 -10.82 2.67 -9.55
CA ARG A 14 -10.71 2.22 -8.17
C ARG A 14 -12.06 1.85 -7.57
N PHE A 15 -12.02 0.99 -6.58
CA PHE A 15 -13.19 0.51 -5.85
C PHE A 15 -13.51 1.43 -4.66
N TYR A 16 -14.75 1.90 -4.57
CA TYR A 16 -15.22 2.81 -3.52
C TYR A 16 -16.54 2.35 -2.91
N GLY A 17 -16.81 2.85 -1.70
CA GLY A 17 -18.09 2.69 -1.02
C GLY A 17 -18.07 1.68 0.13
N GLY A 18 -16.91 1.09 0.45
CA GLY A 18 -16.73 0.32 1.67
C GLY A 18 -16.66 1.23 2.89
N TRP A 19 -17.40 0.90 3.96
CA TRP A 19 -17.34 1.65 5.22
C TRP A 19 -15.92 1.60 5.83
N TRP A 20 -15.20 0.51 5.64
CA TRP A 20 -13.82 0.29 6.12
C TRP A 20 -12.80 1.24 5.48
N GLN A 21 -13.11 1.83 4.33
CA GLN A 21 -12.25 2.81 3.65
C GLN A 21 -12.27 4.19 4.31
N ARG A 22 -13.21 4.43 5.25
CA ARG A 22 -13.42 5.73 5.91
C ARG A 22 -12.93 5.76 7.35
N ILE A 23 -12.48 4.62 7.88
CA ILE A 23 -11.99 4.53 9.25
C ILE A 23 -10.47 4.56 9.27
N ASP A 24 -9.90 5.04 10.37
CA ASP A 24 -8.47 5.14 10.55
C ASP A 24 -7.77 3.78 10.49
N SER A 25 -6.52 3.79 10.04
CA SER A 25 -5.72 2.56 9.92
C SER A 25 -5.56 1.81 11.24
N SER A 26 -5.46 2.53 12.35
CA SER A 26 -5.41 1.96 13.71
C SER A 26 -6.68 1.20 14.07
N GLU A 27 -7.85 1.71 13.69
CA GLU A 27 -9.13 1.06 13.96
C GLU A 27 -9.42 -0.11 13.01
N ARG A 28 -8.84 -0.11 11.81
CA ARG A 28 -8.98 -1.22 10.87
C ARG A 28 -8.41 -2.54 11.39
N SER A 29 -7.45 -2.48 12.29
CA SER A 29 -6.92 -3.66 12.99
C SER A 29 -7.98 -4.44 13.80
N ARG A 30 -9.09 -3.78 14.17
CA ARG A 30 -10.21 -4.36 14.91
C ARG A 30 -11.25 -5.03 14.02
N ILE A 31 -11.15 -4.87 12.69
CA ILE A 31 -12.08 -5.50 11.76
C ILE A 31 -11.99 -7.01 11.89
N ARG A 32 -13.16 -7.65 11.96
CA ARG A 32 -13.29 -9.10 11.92
C ARG A 32 -14.10 -9.52 10.71
N LEU A 33 -13.64 -10.53 10.00
CA LEU A 33 -14.33 -11.13 8.86
C LEU A 33 -14.73 -12.56 9.23
N LYS A 34 -16.03 -12.84 9.24
CA LYS A 34 -16.60 -14.12 9.72
C LYS A 34 -16.12 -14.47 11.15
N ASN A 35 -16.11 -13.48 12.04
CA ASN A 35 -15.60 -13.56 13.42
C ASN A 35 -14.10 -13.88 13.56
N LEU A 36 -13.33 -13.83 12.48
CA LEU A 36 -11.89 -14.07 12.47
C LEU A 36 -11.15 -12.74 12.48
N GLN A 37 -10.02 -12.70 13.16
CA GLN A 37 -9.07 -11.59 13.09
C GLN A 37 -8.61 -11.41 11.64
N THR A 38 -8.15 -10.21 11.31
CA THR A 38 -7.73 -9.87 9.96
C THR A 38 -6.32 -9.33 9.94
N ASN A 39 -5.67 -9.50 8.80
CA ASN A 39 -4.43 -8.82 8.46
C ASN A 39 -4.66 -7.86 7.29
N GLU A 40 -4.02 -6.68 7.36
CA GLU A 40 -3.96 -5.73 6.25
C GLU A 40 -2.59 -5.81 5.61
N ILE A 41 -2.56 -6.05 4.28
CA ILE A 41 -1.34 -6.15 3.48
C ILE A 41 -1.42 -5.12 2.36
N ASP A 42 -0.32 -4.39 2.16
CA ASP A 42 -0.22 -3.26 1.26
C ASP A 42 0.96 -3.42 0.29
N TYR A 43 0.82 -2.93 -0.92
CA TYR A 43 1.94 -2.76 -1.83
C TYR A 43 2.88 -1.65 -1.35
N SER A 44 4.17 -1.88 -1.41
CA SER A 44 5.16 -0.86 -1.08
C SER A 44 5.45 0.04 -2.27
N SER A 45 5.13 1.33 -2.15
CA SER A 45 5.45 2.35 -3.17
C SER A 45 4.88 2.08 -4.57
N LEU A 46 3.70 1.45 -4.64
CA LEU A 46 3.13 0.91 -5.89
C LEU A 46 3.15 1.91 -7.05
N HIS A 47 2.71 3.16 -6.84
CA HIS A 47 2.62 4.14 -7.93
C HIS A 47 3.98 4.50 -8.54
N VAL A 48 5.05 4.56 -7.72
CA VAL A 48 6.41 4.74 -8.26
C VAL A 48 6.78 3.55 -9.13
N ILE A 49 6.55 2.33 -8.61
CA ILE A 49 6.92 1.10 -9.30
C ILE A 49 6.15 0.94 -10.62
N LEU A 50 4.85 1.25 -10.62
CA LEU A 50 4.03 1.25 -11.83
C LEU A 50 4.47 2.33 -12.83
N ALA A 51 4.90 3.51 -12.35
CA ALA A 51 5.45 4.55 -13.24
C ALA A 51 6.73 4.07 -13.94
N TYR A 52 7.62 3.36 -13.21
CA TYR A 52 8.79 2.72 -13.84
C TYR A 52 8.40 1.61 -14.81
N ALA A 53 7.45 0.76 -14.45
CA ALA A 53 6.95 -0.28 -15.35
C ALA A 53 6.38 0.29 -16.65
N LYS A 54 5.73 1.46 -16.60
CA LYS A 54 5.20 2.16 -17.78
C LYS A 54 6.27 2.59 -18.78
N VAL A 55 7.50 2.81 -18.34
CA VAL A 55 8.66 3.10 -19.19
C VAL A 55 9.54 1.87 -19.41
N ASP A 56 8.97 0.69 -19.22
CA ASP A 56 9.61 -0.62 -19.39
C ASP A 56 10.79 -0.89 -18.45
N GLU A 57 10.88 -0.18 -17.34
CA GLU A 57 11.93 -0.35 -16.34
C GLU A 57 11.42 -1.08 -15.08
N ASP A 58 12.33 -1.75 -14.38
CA ASP A 58 12.08 -2.36 -13.07
C ASP A 58 12.87 -1.61 -12.00
N TYR A 59 12.16 -0.83 -11.19
CA TYR A 59 12.79 0.02 -10.16
C TYR A 59 13.71 -0.77 -9.23
N TRP A 60 13.24 -1.94 -8.76
CA TRP A 60 14.01 -2.73 -7.81
C TRP A 60 15.18 -3.50 -8.42
N LYS A 61 15.28 -3.56 -9.75
CA LYS A 61 16.49 -4.01 -10.45
C LYS A 61 17.51 -2.88 -10.61
N LEU A 62 17.04 -1.62 -10.66
CA LEU A 62 17.92 -0.45 -10.81
C LEU A 62 18.55 -0.03 -9.48
N THR A 63 17.81 -0.15 -8.38
CA THR A 63 18.25 0.31 -7.05
C THR A 63 17.44 -0.36 -5.95
N ASP A 64 18.02 -0.44 -4.76
CA ASP A 64 17.36 -0.86 -3.51
C ASP A 64 16.94 0.32 -2.61
N LYS A 65 17.24 1.57 -3.03
CA LYS A 65 16.91 2.78 -2.27
C LYS A 65 15.42 3.00 -2.13
N ASP A 66 15.00 3.60 -1.00
CA ASP A 66 13.62 4.05 -0.84
C ASP A 66 13.31 5.11 -1.90
N PRO A 67 12.21 4.96 -2.68
CA PRO A 67 11.85 5.90 -3.74
C PRO A 67 11.44 7.29 -3.22
N TYR A 68 11.33 7.47 -1.93
CA TYR A 68 10.99 8.75 -1.29
C TYR A 68 12.16 9.35 -0.49
N SER A 69 13.40 8.95 -0.79
CA SER A 69 14.61 9.34 -0.05
C SER A 69 15.21 10.68 -0.51
N VAL A 70 14.40 11.73 -0.62
CA VAL A 70 14.85 13.09 -0.94
C VAL A 70 14.87 13.94 0.33
N SER A 71 15.98 14.68 0.58
CA SER A 71 16.06 15.62 1.69
C SER A 71 15.17 16.84 1.45
N ILE A 72 14.58 17.38 2.52
CA ILE A 72 13.71 18.55 2.46
C ILE A 72 14.28 19.63 3.36
N ASP A 73 14.52 20.83 2.81
CA ASP A 73 15.05 21.95 3.58
C ASP A 73 14.10 22.30 4.73
N GLY A 74 14.64 22.33 5.95
CA GLY A 74 13.89 22.65 7.17
C GLY A 74 13.10 21.48 7.78
N VAL A 75 13.27 20.26 7.27
CA VAL A 75 12.67 19.03 7.83
C VAL A 75 13.79 18.08 8.21
N GLU A 76 13.93 17.77 9.50
CA GLU A 76 15.00 16.90 10.01
C GLU A 76 14.53 15.48 10.34
N ASN A 77 13.23 15.31 10.69
CA ASN A 77 12.67 14.01 11.05
C ASN A 77 12.58 13.10 9.81
N PRO A 78 13.27 11.93 9.79
CA PRO A 78 13.31 11.03 8.63
C PRO A 78 11.93 10.45 8.24
N GLU A 79 11.06 10.21 9.22
CA GLU A 79 9.70 9.71 8.96
C GLU A 79 8.87 10.80 8.29
N HIS A 80 8.92 12.04 8.80
CA HIS A 80 8.25 13.19 8.17
C HIS A 80 8.78 13.45 6.76
N ILE A 81 10.11 13.39 6.55
CA ILE A 81 10.72 13.53 5.22
C ILE A 81 10.11 12.52 4.25
N ARG A 82 10.04 11.26 4.67
CA ARG A 82 9.51 10.18 3.84
C ARG A 82 8.03 10.37 3.50
N ASP A 83 7.21 10.70 4.48
CA ASP A 83 5.75 10.86 4.31
C ASP A 83 5.42 12.09 3.47
N ILE A 84 6.10 13.20 3.69
CA ILE A 84 5.99 14.41 2.88
C ILE A 84 6.40 14.12 1.42
N ASN A 85 7.53 13.45 1.20
CA ASN A 85 7.97 13.05 -0.14
C ASN A 85 6.96 12.12 -0.83
N LYS A 86 6.40 11.16 -0.10
CA LYS A 86 5.37 10.26 -0.61
C LYS A 86 4.13 11.04 -1.06
N LEU A 87 3.63 11.94 -0.20
CA LEU A 87 2.48 12.78 -0.52
C LEU A 87 2.77 13.66 -1.75
N PHE A 88 3.91 14.35 -1.73
CA PHE A 88 4.28 15.26 -2.83
C PHE A 88 4.44 14.52 -4.16
N PHE A 89 5.08 13.35 -4.15
CA PHE A 89 5.24 12.51 -5.33
C PHE A 89 3.88 12.05 -5.88
N LEU A 90 3.00 11.53 -5.03
CA LEU A 90 1.67 11.07 -5.46
C LEU A 90 0.84 12.21 -6.07
N LEU A 91 0.89 13.40 -5.46
CA LEU A 91 0.22 14.58 -5.99
C LEU A 91 0.87 15.04 -7.31
N SER A 92 2.19 14.91 -7.46
CA SER A 92 2.89 15.30 -8.68
C SER A 92 2.50 14.47 -9.89
N LEU A 93 2.16 13.20 -9.72
CA LEU A 93 1.66 12.35 -10.80
C LEU A 93 0.27 12.77 -11.28
N ASN A 94 -0.55 13.33 -10.38
CA ASN A 94 -1.93 13.75 -10.68
C ASN A 94 -2.01 15.20 -11.18
N ALA A 95 -1.03 16.02 -10.85
CA ALA A 95 -1.02 17.41 -11.23
C ALA A 95 -0.72 17.59 -12.73
N SER A 96 -1.35 18.58 -13.37
CA SER A 96 -1.08 18.95 -14.77
C SER A 96 0.06 19.97 -14.92
N ASN A 97 0.47 20.61 -13.83
CA ASN A 97 1.57 21.58 -13.79
C ASN A 97 2.03 21.83 -12.35
N GLU A 98 3.16 22.52 -12.20
CA GLU A 98 3.78 22.82 -10.91
C GLU A 98 2.91 23.68 -9.99
N LYS A 99 2.17 24.65 -10.51
CA LYS A 99 1.29 25.51 -9.70
C LYS A 99 0.14 24.71 -9.10
N SER A 100 -0.46 23.81 -9.86
CA SER A 100 -1.53 22.93 -9.37
C SER A 100 -0.99 21.94 -8.35
N LEU A 101 0.22 21.41 -8.54
CA LEU A 101 0.90 20.57 -7.55
C LEU A 101 1.10 21.29 -6.21
N TYR A 102 1.69 22.49 -6.24
CA TYR A 102 1.99 23.23 -5.00
C TYR A 102 0.73 23.60 -4.23
N LYS A 103 -0.34 23.97 -4.96
CA LYS A 103 -1.65 24.23 -4.35
C LYS A 103 -2.23 22.98 -3.73
N ALA A 104 -2.26 21.86 -4.44
CA ALA A 104 -2.77 20.60 -3.95
C ALA A 104 -1.97 20.11 -2.73
N PHE A 105 -0.64 20.18 -2.78
CA PHE A 105 0.21 19.78 -1.68
C PHE A 105 -0.08 20.54 -0.39
N ARG A 106 -0.19 21.88 -0.46
CA ARG A 106 -0.51 22.70 0.70
C ARG A 106 -1.93 22.47 1.23
N SER A 107 -2.85 22.03 0.37
CA SER A 107 -4.22 21.71 0.76
C SER A 107 -4.35 20.35 1.45
N GLU A 108 -3.53 19.37 1.05
CA GLU A 108 -3.59 17.99 1.52
C GLU A 108 -2.67 17.71 2.72
N LEU A 109 -1.66 18.57 2.95
CA LEU A 109 -0.72 18.38 4.04
C LEU A 109 -1.40 18.66 5.39
N ASP A 110 -1.33 17.72 6.32
CA ASP A 110 -1.78 17.96 7.70
C ASP A 110 -0.73 18.75 8.48
N TYR A 111 -0.93 20.05 8.59
CA TYR A 111 -0.03 20.94 9.32
C TYR A 111 -0.02 20.75 10.84
N LYS A 112 -0.93 19.97 11.41
CA LYS A 112 -0.86 19.59 12.83
C LYS A 112 0.17 18.50 13.05
N GLU A 113 0.27 17.57 12.10
CA GLU A 113 1.25 16.48 12.12
C GLU A 113 2.60 16.95 11.56
N TYR A 114 2.58 17.78 10.49
CA TYR A 114 3.78 18.25 9.77
C TYR A 114 3.89 19.77 9.84
N PRO A 115 4.34 20.36 10.98
CA PRO A 115 4.32 21.82 11.22
C PRO A 115 5.48 22.54 10.52
N TYR A 116 5.65 22.30 9.22
CA TYR A 116 6.72 22.90 8.42
C TYR A 116 6.17 23.91 7.42
N SER A 117 7.02 24.86 7.02
CA SER A 117 6.69 25.85 5.99
C SER A 117 7.19 25.41 4.62
N PHE A 118 6.30 25.46 3.62
CA PHE A 118 6.61 25.06 2.26
C PHE A 118 6.36 26.21 1.26
N PRO A 119 7.21 27.25 1.25
CA PRO A 119 7.19 28.27 0.21
C PRO A 119 7.54 27.70 -1.16
N ASP A 120 7.17 28.38 -2.23
CA ASP A 120 7.38 27.92 -3.60
C ASP A 120 8.84 27.54 -3.88
N LYS A 121 9.81 28.25 -3.31
CA LYS A 121 11.23 27.95 -3.45
C LYS A 121 11.59 26.55 -2.93
N VAL A 122 11.02 26.16 -1.77
CA VAL A 122 11.26 24.83 -1.17
C VAL A 122 10.60 23.76 -2.02
N LEU A 123 9.34 23.98 -2.46
CA LEU A 123 8.63 23.02 -3.30
C LEU A 123 9.25 22.87 -4.69
N ALA A 124 9.77 23.96 -5.28
CA ALA A 124 10.48 23.90 -6.56
C ALA A 124 11.79 23.10 -6.45
N LYS A 125 12.53 23.28 -5.35
CA LYS A 125 13.72 22.48 -5.08
C LYS A 125 13.35 21.01 -4.88
N LEU A 126 12.34 20.71 -4.07
CA LEU A 126 11.86 19.36 -3.83
C LEU A 126 11.44 18.66 -5.14
N LEU A 127 10.70 19.36 -5.99
CA LEU A 127 10.29 18.85 -7.30
C LEU A 127 11.50 18.53 -8.19
N LYS A 128 12.49 19.41 -8.21
CA LYS A 128 13.75 19.20 -8.94
C LYS A 128 14.48 17.96 -8.42
N ASP A 129 14.63 17.84 -7.11
CA ASP A 129 15.35 16.74 -6.47
C ASP A 129 14.65 15.40 -6.66
N ILE A 130 13.31 15.37 -6.63
CA ILE A 130 12.51 14.19 -7.00
C ILE A 130 12.72 13.80 -8.47
N LYS A 131 12.71 14.76 -9.40
CA LYS A 131 13.00 14.49 -10.82
C LYS A 131 14.42 13.95 -11.02
N LEU A 132 15.39 14.42 -10.24
CA LEU A 132 16.77 13.90 -10.24
C LEU A 132 16.88 12.50 -9.64
N LEU A 133 16.13 12.19 -8.59
CA LEU A 133 16.06 10.85 -8.02
C LEU A 133 15.41 9.86 -9.00
N HIS A 134 14.45 10.32 -9.79
CA HIS A 134 13.66 9.51 -10.73
C HIS A 134 13.81 9.96 -12.20
N PRO A 135 15.02 9.96 -12.78
CA PRO A 135 15.25 10.55 -14.11
C PRO A 135 14.47 9.82 -15.23
N LYS A 136 14.27 8.50 -15.08
CA LYS A 136 13.54 7.69 -16.08
C LYS A 136 12.06 8.08 -16.20
N ILE A 137 11.44 8.50 -15.11
CA ILE A 137 10.01 8.85 -15.03
C ILE A 137 9.76 10.34 -14.80
N ALA A 138 10.80 11.18 -14.87
CA ALA A 138 10.68 12.63 -14.64
C ALA A 138 9.64 13.31 -15.54
N HIS A 139 9.41 12.80 -16.77
CA HIS A 139 8.42 13.31 -17.71
C HIS A 139 6.96 12.97 -17.30
N LEU A 140 6.75 11.97 -16.45
CA LEU A 140 5.42 11.64 -15.91
C LEU A 140 5.02 12.56 -14.74
N ILE A 141 5.97 13.27 -14.15
CA ILE A 141 5.74 14.22 -13.06
C ILE A 141 5.09 15.49 -13.62
N CYS A 142 3.97 15.91 -13.04
CA CYS A 142 3.13 17.01 -13.50
C CYS A 142 2.56 16.82 -14.92
N SER A 143 2.28 15.58 -15.30
CA SER A 143 1.69 15.23 -16.60
C SER A 143 0.24 14.73 -16.53
N GLY A 144 -0.31 14.54 -15.31
CA GLY A 144 -1.63 13.93 -15.11
C GLY A 144 -1.63 12.40 -15.24
N ALA A 145 -0.46 11.74 -15.28
CA ALA A 145 -0.34 10.28 -15.45
C ALA A 145 -0.98 9.46 -14.31
N GLY A 146 -1.34 10.09 -13.20
CA GLY A 146 -1.88 9.41 -12.02
C GLY A 146 -3.16 8.63 -12.29
N LEU A 147 -4.03 9.09 -13.18
CA LEU A 147 -5.28 8.38 -13.53
C LEU A 147 -5.04 7.05 -14.25
N GLU A 148 -4.05 6.99 -15.12
CA GLU A 148 -3.65 5.74 -15.77
C GLU A 148 -3.00 4.77 -14.76
N LEU A 149 -2.16 5.28 -13.85
CA LEU A 149 -1.57 4.45 -12.79
C LEU A 149 -2.65 3.91 -11.83
N MET A 150 -3.67 4.73 -11.52
CA MET A 150 -4.85 4.26 -10.77
C MET A 150 -5.64 3.18 -11.53
N ASN A 151 -5.66 3.22 -12.85
CA ASN A 151 -6.29 2.18 -13.64
C ASN A 151 -5.51 0.86 -13.54
N LEU A 152 -4.19 0.92 -13.63
CA LEU A 152 -3.34 -0.26 -13.45
C LEU A 152 -3.52 -0.87 -12.05
N ASP A 153 -3.47 -0.06 -10.99
CA ASP A 153 -3.69 -0.58 -9.63
C ASP A 153 -5.08 -1.20 -9.48
N SER A 154 -6.11 -0.59 -10.06
CA SER A 154 -7.48 -1.10 -9.97
C SER A 154 -7.68 -2.43 -10.72
N ARG A 155 -6.94 -2.69 -11.79
CA ARG A 155 -6.92 -3.99 -12.49
C ARG A 155 -6.28 -5.07 -11.61
N MET A 156 -5.20 -4.73 -10.90
CA MET A 156 -4.56 -5.63 -9.94
C MET A 156 -5.54 -5.99 -8.80
N VAL A 157 -6.22 -4.98 -8.25
CA VAL A 157 -7.26 -5.17 -7.22
C VAL A 157 -8.39 -6.06 -7.72
N GLU A 158 -8.88 -5.85 -8.94
CA GLU A 158 -9.92 -6.68 -9.55
C GLU A 158 -9.48 -8.15 -9.70
N PHE A 159 -8.24 -8.39 -10.12
CA PHE A 159 -7.68 -9.73 -10.24
C PHE A 159 -7.70 -10.46 -8.89
N ILE A 160 -7.23 -9.80 -7.84
CA ILE A 160 -7.18 -10.35 -6.48
C ILE A 160 -8.59 -10.62 -5.92
N ILE A 161 -9.52 -9.67 -6.08
CA ILE A 161 -10.91 -9.85 -5.64
C ILE A 161 -11.53 -11.09 -6.31
N LYS A 162 -11.35 -11.26 -7.63
CA LYS A 162 -11.90 -12.39 -8.38
C LYS A 162 -11.44 -13.74 -7.84
N ASP A 163 -10.19 -13.87 -7.42
CA ASP A 163 -9.68 -15.11 -6.84
C ASP A 163 -10.31 -15.39 -5.46
N PHE A 164 -10.38 -14.39 -4.59
CA PHE A 164 -10.99 -14.52 -3.27
C PHE A 164 -12.50 -14.81 -3.35
N VAL A 165 -13.20 -14.25 -4.33
CA VAL A 165 -14.61 -14.54 -4.57
C VAL A 165 -14.82 -16.01 -5.00
N LYS A 166 -13.96 -16.55 -5.89
CA LYS A 166 -14.03 -17.96 -6.31
C LYS A 166 -13.91 -18.93 -5.15
N THR A 167 -13.15 -18.57 -4.13
CA THR A 167 -12.94 -19.40 -2.92
C THR A 167 -13.92 -19.08 -1.79
N ASN A 168 -14.94 -18.22 -2.06
CA ASN A 168 -15.89 -17.71 -1.04
C ASN A 168 -15.19 -17.16 0.22
N THR A 169 -14.03 -16.53 0.03
CA THR A 169 -13.25 -15.92 1.09
C THR A 169 -13.47 -14.42 1.08
N PRO A 170 -13.89 -13.80 2.21
CA PRO A 170 -14.08 -12.35 2.25
C PRO A 170 -12.75 -11.63 2.13
N ILE A 171 -12.77 -10.54 1.37
CA ILE A 171 -11.65 -9.61 1.21
C ILE A 171 -12.19 -8.17 1.19
N LEU A 172 -11.53 -7.25 1.89
CA LEU A 172 -11.83 -5.82 1.83
C LEU A 172 -10.65 -5.10 1.20
N THR A 173 -10.93 -4.10 0.39
CA THR A 173 -9.89 -3.36 -0.34
C THR A 173 -9.89 -1.89 0.04
N ILE A 174 -8.69 -1.34 0.24
CA ILE A 174 -8.46 0.09 0.45
C ILE A 174 -7.41 0.50 -0.57
N HIS A 175 -7.88 0.90 -1.77
CA HIS A 175 -7.01 1.18 -2.92
C HIS A 175 -6.08 0.00 -3.23
N ASP A 176 -4.79 0.11 -2.94
CA ASP A 176 -3.73 -0.87 -3.14
C ASP A 176 -3.44 -1.73 -1.89
N SER A 177 -4.27 -1.60 -0.84
CA SER A 177 -4.21 -2.38 0.40
C SER A 177 -5.38 -3.36 0.51
N PHE A 178 -5.17 -4.49 1.18
CA PHE A 178 -6.15 -5.56 1.30
C PHE A 178 -6.25 -6.06 2.74
N ILE A 179 -7.48 -6.22 3.22
CA ILE A 179 -7.78 -6.83 4.51
C ILE A 179 -8.38 -8.21 4.27
N VAL A 180 -7.75 -9.23 4.82
CA VAL A 180 -8.19 -10.64 4.69
C VAL A 180 -8.25 -11.30 6.07
N PRO A 181 -9.08 -12.35 6.24
CA PRO A 181 -9.05 -13.14 7.46
C PRO A 181 -7.67 -13.74 7.67
N PHE A 182 -7.25 -13.81 8.92
CA PHE A 182 -6.01 -14.46 9.32
C PHE A 182 -5.89 -15.87 8.72
N GLY A 183 -4.70 -16.25 8.26
CA GLY A 183 -4.44 -17.52 7.57
C GLY A 183 -4.66 -17.49 6.05
N HIS A 184 -5.10 -16.35 5.48
CA HIS A 184 -5.15 -16.13 4.03
C HIS A 184 -4.00 -15.25 3.52
N ASP A 185 -3.11 -14.83 4.38
CA ASP A 185 -2.01 -13.89 4.10
C ASP A 185 -1.06 -14.40 3.03
N LYS A 186 -0.67 -15.66 3.12
CA LYS A 186 0.22 -16.28 2.12
C LYS A 186 -0.41 -16.24 0.73
N ARG A 187 -1.69 -16.65 0.62
CA ARG A 187 -2.41 -16.63 -0.65
C ARG A 187 -2.54 -15.20 -1.19
N LEU A 188 -2.88 -14.24 -0.32
CA LEU A 188 -2.95 -12.83 -0.72
C LEU A 188 -1.58 -12.33 -1.23
N HIS A 189 -0.50 -12.62 -0.51
CA HIS A 189 0.83 -12.20 -0.89
C HIS A 189 1.28 -12.77 -2.26
N GLU A 190 0.95 -14.03 -2.53
CA GLU A 190 1.19 -14.67 -3.83
C GLU A 190 0.38 -13.99 -4.94
N LEU A 191 -0.93 -13.77 -4.72
CA LEU A 191 -1.80 -13.09 -5.67
C LEU A 191 -1.41 -11.63 -5.92
N MET A 192 -0.92 -10.92 -4.91
CA MET A 192 -0.44 -9.55 -5.08
C MET A 192 0.77 -9.51 -6.03
N LYS A 193 1.71 -10.45 -5.89
CA LYS A 193 2.86 -10.55 -6.81
C LYS A 193 2.41 -10.95 -8.23
N GLU A 194 1.52 -11.92 -8.34
CA GLU A 194 0.98 -12.38 -9.61
C GLU A 194 0.21 -11.26 -10.34
N ALA A 195 -0.68 -10.55 -9.65
CA ALA A 195 -1.43 -9.41 -10.18
C ALA A 195 -0.50 -8.31 -10.68
N PHE A 196 0.56 -8.01 -9.92
CA PHE A 196 1.58 -7.05 -10.34
C PHE A 196 2.29 -7.52 -11.60
N SER A 197 2.77 -8.76 -11.64
CA SER A 197 3.50 -9.30 -12.79
C SER A 197 2.65 -9.28 -14.07
N ILE A 198 1.39 -9.72 -13.98
CA ILE A 198 0.46 -9.72 -15.12
C ILE A 198 0.18 -8.29 -15.62
N THR A 199 -0.02 -7.34 -14.69
CA THR A 199 -0.42 -5.97 -15.05
C THR A 199 0.75 -5.13 -15.54
N SER A 200 1.90 -5.22 -14.88
CA SER A 200 3.08 -4.39 -15.14
C SER A 200 4.08 -5.02 -16.09
N LYS A 201 3.98 -6.33 -16.34
CA LYS A 201 4.98 -7.15 -17.03
C LYS A 201 6.36 -7.12 -16.34
N LYS A 202 6.38 -6.85 -15.04
CA LYS A 202 7.58 -6.84 -14.19
C LYS A 202 7.43 -7.86 -13.07
N GLU A 203 8.56 -8.30 -12.51
CA GLU A 203 8.57 -9.42 -11.56
C GLU A 203 8.67 -8.97 -10.11
N ILE A 204 9.34 -7.84 -9.85
CA ILE A 204 9.74 -7.48 -8.50
C ILE A 204 8.84 -6.39 -7.93
N ILE A 205 8.06 -6.76 -6.91
CA ILE A 205 7.28 -5.85 -6.09
C ILE A 205 7.45 -6.19 -4.62
N LYS A 206 7.62 -5.17 -3.78
CA LYS A 206 7.64 -5.34 -2.33
C LYS A 206 6.24 -5.17 -1.76
N VAL A 207 5.90 -6.07 -0.85
CA VAL A 207 4.62 -6.09 -0.14
C VAL A 207 4.90 -5.99 1.35
N LYS A 208 4.12 -5.23 2.08
CA LYS A 208 4.30 -5.03 3.52
C LYS A 208 3.01 -5.30 4.27
N TYR A 209 3.12 -5.80 5.48
CA TYR A 209 2.03 -5.82 6.44
C TYR A 209 1.85 -4.42 7.03
N ASN A 210 0.66 -3.88 6.96
CA ASN A 210 0.32 -2.71 7.75
C ASN A 210 0.24 -3.12 9.22
N GLN A 211 0.53 -2.16 10.13
CA GLN A 211 0.66 -2.44 11.58
C GLN A 211 -0.67 -2.98 12.13
N ASN A 212 -0.86 -4.28 12.02
CA ASN A 212 -1.89 -5.01 12.68
C ASN A 212 -1.32 -5.74 13.89
N ILE A 213 -2.20 -6.20 14.77
CA ILE A 213 -1.87 -7.00 15.96
C ILE A 213 -0.78 -8.04 15.65
N THR A 214 -0.82 -8.65 14.48
CA THR A 214 0.18 -9.65 14.03
C THR A 214 1.59 -9.10 13.93
N LYS A 215 1.78 -7.84 13.50
CA LYS A 215 3.12 -7.24 13.40
C LYS A 215 3.66 -6.83 14.76
N ILE A 216 2.81 -6.28 15.61
CA ILE A 216 3.17 -5.95 17.01
C ILE A 216 3.52 -7.22 17.78
N GLN A 217 2.80 -8.31 17.54
CA GLN A 217 2.96 -9.57 18.26
C GLN A 217 4.04 -10.49 17.67
N LEU A 218 4.26 -10.49 16.35
CA LEU A 218 5.22 -11.38 15.68
C LEU A 218 6.61 -10.75 15.47
N PHE A 219 6.72 -9.42 15.37
CA PHE A 219 7.97 -8.75 15.02
C PHE A 219 8.39 -7.63 16.00
N GLY A 220 7.51 -7.18 16.88
CA GLY A 220 7.72 -5.98 17.71
C GLY A 220 8.29 -6.23 19.10
N SER A 221 8.38 -7.45 19.56
CA SER A 221 9.05 -7.74 20.82
C SER A 221 9.75 -9.10 20.75
N GLN A 222 11.04 -9.07 20.97
CA GLN A 222 11.84 -10.27 21.29
C GLN A 222 11.37 -10.96 22.60
N HIS A 223 10.26 -10.49 23.19
CA HIS A 223 9.75 -10.90 24.52
C HIS A 223 8.27 -11.29 24.55
N LEU A 224 7.59 -11.41 23.41
CA LEU A 224 6.27 -12.05 23.43
C LEU A 224 6.48 -13.54 23.47
N ASP A 225 6.26 -14.06 24.68
CA ASP A 225 6.45 -15.43 25.05
C ASP A 225 5.63 -16.37 24.13
N ARG A 226 6.19 -17.55 23.88
CA ARG A 226 5.54 -18.68 23.21
C ARG A 226 4.15 -18.94 23.78
N ASP A 227 3.97 -18.75 25.07
CA ASP A 227 2.72 -18.97 25.77
C ASP A 227 1.64 -17.95 25.41
N PHE A 228 1.99 -16.69 25.14
CA PHE A 228 1.06 -15.70 24.62
C PHE A 228 0.52 -16.07 23.22
N TYR A 229 1.37 -16.62 22.34
CA TYR A 229 0.93 -17.10 21.03
C TYR A 229 0.07 -18.35 21.15
N LEU A 230 0.36 -19.23 22.08
CA LEU A 230 -0.44 -20.42 22.35
C LEU A 230 -1.81 -20.02 22.92
N ASP A 231 -1.86 -19.09 23.86
CA ASP A 231 -3.12 -18.57 24.43
C ASP A 231 -3.97 -17.86 23.38
N MET A 232 -3.37 -17.01 22.56
CA MET A 232 -4.06 -16.37 21.44
C MET A 232 -4.51 -17.39 20.39
N PHE A 233 -3.69 -18.41 20.12
CA PHE A 233 -4.03 -19.50 19.21
C PHE A 233 -5.18 -20.35 19.78
N GLU A 234 -5.18 -20.67 21.06
CA GLU A 234 -6.26 -21.36 21.73
C GLU A 234 -7.54 -20.53 21.80
N HIS A 235 -7.43 -19.22 22.02
CA HIS A 235 -8.58 -18.33 22.03
C HIS A 235 -9.25 -18.20 20.65
N VAL A 236 -8.46 -18.19 19.59
CA VAL A 236 -8.95 -18.22 18.19
C VAL A 236 -9.53 -19.59 17.85
N ILE A 237 -8.95 -20.67 18.36
CA ILE A 237 -9.44 -22.05 18.16
C ILE A 237 -10.72 -22.30 18.92
N ASN A 238 -10.82 -21.87 20.18
CA ASN A 238 -11.98 -22.06 21.03
C ASN A 238 -13.19 -21.23 20.61
N GLY A 239 -13.01 -20.21 19.76
CA GLY A 239 -14.07 -19.44 19.13
C GLY A 239 -14.79 -20.13 17.97
N SER A 240 -14.73 -21.45 17.86
CA SER A 240 -15.38 -22.28 16.80
C SER A 240 -14.94 -21.96 15.36
N PRO A 241 -13.65 -21.70 15.08
CA PRO A 241 -13.21 -21.60 13.70
C PRO A 241 -13.30 -22.96 13.01
N SER A 242 -13.63 -22.96 11.72
CA SER A 242 -13.69 -24.17 10.90
C SER A 242 -12.34 -24.89 10.87
N ASP A 243 -12.34 -26.22 10.68
CA ASP A 243 -11.09 -27.00 10.61
C ASP A 243 -10.18 -26.51 9.46
N GLY A 244 -10.74 -26.06 8.37
CA GLY A 244 -9.99 -25.43 7.29
C GLY A 244 -9.28 -24.14 7.72
N TYR A 245 -9.86 -23.34 8.62
CA TYR A 245 -9.19 -22.17 9.19
C TYR A 245 -8.02 -22.58 10.07
N LYS A 246 -8.21 -23.56 10.96
CA LYS A 246 -7.15 -24.09 11.84
C LYS A 246 -5.94 -24.60 11.04
N GLN A 247 -6.19 -25.32 9.94
CA GLN A 247 -5.14 -25.80 9.04
C GLN A 247 -4.39 -24.65 8.36
N ARG A 248 -5.10 -23.59 7.91
CA ARG A 248 -4.46 -22.41 7.31
C ARG A 248 -3.63 -21.65 8.32
N MET A 249 -4.13 -21.48 9.54
CA MET A 249 -3.39 -20.90 10.67
C MET A 249 -2.07 -21.63 10.90
N LYS A 250 -2.11 -22.95 11.02
CA LYS A 250 -0.92 -23.76 11.21
C LYS A 250 0.10 -23.54 10.09
N LYS A 251 -0.33 -23.62 8.83
CA LYS A 251 0.53 -23.37 7.66
C LYS A 251 1.10 -21.95 7.63
N HIS A 252 0.31 -20.96 8.07
CA HIS A 252 0.76 -19.59 8.15
C HIS A 252 1.88 -19.42 9.19
N TYR A 253 1.74 -20.00 10.38
CA TYR A 253 2.80 -19.99 11.40
C TYR A 253 4.06 -20.72 10.96
N GLU A 254 3.93 -21.84 10.27
CA GLU A 254 5.07 -22.57 9.72
C GLU A 254 5.81 -21.71 8.66
N TRP A 255 5.08 -21.01 7.81
CA TRP A 255 5.65 -20.10 6.83
C TRP A 255 6.33 -18.87 7.46
N LEU A 256 5.76 -18.29 8.54
CA LEU A 256 6.38 -17.17 9.25
C LEU A 256 7.69 -17.57 9.96
N LYS A 257 7.75 -18.80 10.49
CA LYS A 257 8.98 -19.32 11.13
C LYS A 257 10.08 -19.64 10.15
N ALA A 258 9.76 -19.85 8.88
CA ALA A 258 10.72 -20.14 7.81
C ALA A 258 11.33 -18.89 7.15
N LYS A 259 10.89 -17.68 7.57
CA LYS A 259 11.40 -16.37 7.16
C LYS A 259 12.30 -15.76 8.21
#